data_fbc04354e1956237b7dff7966dcc0fce
#
_entry.id   fbc04354e1956237b7dff7966dcc0fce
#
_cell.length_a   1.000
_cell.length_b   1.000
_cell.length_c   1.000
_cell.angle_alpha   90.00
_cell.angle_beta   90.00
_cell.angle_gamma   90.00
#
_symmetry.space_group_name_H-M   'P 1'
#
loop_
_entity.id
_entity.type
_entity.pdbx_description
1 polymer ?
#
loop_
_entity_poly.entity_id
_entity_poly.type
_entity_poly.pdbx_seq_one_letter_code
_entity_poly.pdbx_strand_id
1 'polypeptide(L)'
;KKVMIYHNITPPEMLEPYNKAAAADCREGYEELAKLADKVDYCIADSEYNKQDLIKAGYKCKIDVLPILIAFSDYDKKPDAPLYGKYNDGVTNIIFTGRIASNKCQQDVIHAFGLYQKYYNSNSRLILVGNEGGYETYKLKMQKYAQLNCIKNVIFTGHIRFAEILACYKAADLFLCMSEHEGFCVPLVEAMYFKIPVIAYNSSAVGETLGKGGILLNEKNALETAALMDKILKDKGLQKKIIANQNERLDDFAHDKILARFNELLRENVL
;
A
#
# COMPACT_ATOMS: atom_id res chain seq x y z
N LYS A 1 26.61 18.22 9.62
CA LYS A 1 25.16 18.21 9.92
C LYS A 1 24.63 16.79 9.98
N LYS A 2 23.64 16.53 10.83
CA LYS A 2 22.94 15.23 10.94
C LYS A 2 21.61 15.36 10.20
N VAL A 3 21.37 14.45 9.26
CA VAL A 3 20.14 14.40 8.47
C VAL A 3 19.39 13.14 8.80
N MET A 4 18.09 13.23 8.97
CA MET A 4 17.19 12.09 9.14
C MET A 4 16.28 11.97 7.92
N ILE A 5 16.13 10.75 7.40
CA ILE A 5 15.08 10.39 6.46
C ILE A 5 14.10 9.51 7.23
N TYR A 6 12.85 9.93 7.34
CA TYR A 6 11.84 9.26 8.15
C TYR A 6 10.83 8.52 7.30
N HIS A 7 10.83 7.19 7.42
CA HIS A 7 9.98 6.27 6.67
C HIS A 7 8.74 5.79 7.42
N ASN A 8 8.48 6.32 8.61
CA ASN A 8 7.35 6.00 9.48
C ASN A 8 7.60 4.87 10.50
N ILE A 9 6.87 4.95 11.62
CA ILE A 9 6.75 3.89 12.62
C ILE A 9 5.26 3.58 12.78
N THR A 10 4.89 2.29 12.68
CA THR A 10 3.49 1.88 12.86
C THR A 10 3.07 2.02 14.33
N PRO A 11 1.89 2.59 14.64
CA PRO A 11 1.37 2.65 16.00
C PRO A 11 1.34 1.25 16.63
N PRO A 12 1.99 1.06 17.81
CA PRO A 12 2.15 -0.27 18.42
C PRO A 12 0.82 -0.96 18.75
N GLU A 13 -0.21 -0.20 19.11
CA GLU A 13 -1.56 -0.70 19.39
C GLU A 13 -2.21 -1.42 18.20
N MET A 14 -1.84 -1.07 16.97
CA MET A 14 -2.32 -1.76 15.77
C MET A 14 -1.70 -3.14 15.60
N LEU A 15 -0.50 -3.35 16.13
CA LEU A 15 0.26 -4.59 15.99
C LEU A 15 0.08 -5.53 17.17
N GLU A 16 -0.10 -4.99 18.38
CA GLU A 16 -0.09 -5.69 19.65
C GLU A 16 -1.04 -6.89 19.74
N PRO A 17 -2.27 -6.85 19.16
CA PRO A 17 -3.20 -7.98 19.20
C PRO A 17 -2.66 -9.26 18.54
N TYR A 18 -1.68 -9.13 17.63
CA TYR A 18 -1.18 -10.23 16.80
C TYR A 18 0.34 -10.42 16.88
N ASN A 19 1.09 -9.35 17.17
CA ASN A 19 2.55 -9.40 17.25
C ASN A 19 3.07 -8.45 18.34
N LYS A 20 3.18 -8.96 19.56
CA LYS A 20 3.66 -8.19 20.73
C LYS A 20 5.11 -7.75 20.59
N ALA A 21 5.96 -8.55 19.94
CA ALA A 21 7.36 -8.20 19.73
C ALA A 21 7.46 -6.98 18.79
N ALA A 22 6.82 -7.03 17.62
CA ALA A 22 6.79 -5.89 16.70
C ALA A 22 6.17 -4.63 17.35
N ALA A 23 5.15 -4.78 18.21
CA ALA A 23 4.58 -3.67 18.95
C ALA A 23 5.57 -3.08 19.97
N ALA A 24 6.37 -3.92 20.63
CA ALA A 24 7.44 -3.47 21.54
C ALA A 24 8.53 -2.71 20.78
N ASP A 25 9.00 -3.25 19.63
CA ASP A 25 9.99 -2.61 18.76
C ASP A 25 9.49 -1.22 18.29
N CYS A 26 8.20 -1.11 17.94
CA CYS A 26 7.61 0.17 17.54
C CYS A 26 7.56 1.17 18.72
N ARG A 27 7.26 0.73 19.97
CA ARG A 27 7.30 1.60 21.14
C ARG A 27 8.71 2.13 21.38
N GLU A 28 9.70 1.25 21.34
CA GLU A 28 11.11 1.64 21.46
C GLU A 28 11.49 2.62 20.35
N GLY A 29 11.08 2.36 19.11
CA GLY A 29 11.30 3.26 17.97
C GLY A 29 10.71 4.66 18.18
N TYR A 30 9.51 4.80 18.76
CA TYR A 30 8.93 6.10 19.11
C TYR A 30 9.71 6.80 20.23
N GLU A 31 10.18 6.06 21.25
CA GLU A 31 11.02 6.63 22.29
C GLU A 31 12.37 7.13 21.76
N GLU A 32 12.99 6.36 20.88
CA GLU A 32 14.25 6.75 20.22
C GLU A 32 14.04 7.95 19.29
N LEU A 33 12.95 7.95 18.53
CA LEU A 33 12.59 9.08 17.66
C LEU A 33 12.51 10.38 18.47
N ALA A 34 11.85 10.36 19.63
CA ALA A 34 11.74 11.53 20.50
C ALA A 34 13.12 11.96 21.08
N LYS A 35 13.99 11.00 21.45
CA LYS A 35 15.35 11.27 21.95
C LYS A 35 16.27 11.89 20.91
N LEU A 36 15.95 11.71 19.62
CA LEU A 36 16.71 12.28 18.48
C LEU A 36 16.26 13.69 18.08
N ALA A 37 15.10 14.16 18.54
CA ALA A 37 14.49 15.39 18.11
C ALA A 37 15.40 16.63 18.19
N ASP A 38 16.18 16.77 19.28
CA ASP A 38 17.12 17.89 19.48
C ASP A 38 18.54 17.60 18.93
N LYS A 39 18.76 16.44 18.28
CA LYS A 39 20.08 16.00 17.81
C LYS A 39 20.22 16.00 16.30
N VAL A 40 19.13 16.25 15.58
CA VAL A 40 19.06 16.26 14.12
C VAL A 40 18.96 17.69 13.62
N ASP A 41 19.76 18.01 12.61
CA ASP A 41 19.82 19.36 12.03
C ASP A 41 18.80 19.58 10.92
N TYR A 42 18.40 18.50 10.24
CA TYR A 42 17.47 18.53 9.11
C TYR A 42 16.76 17.19 8.92
N CYS A 43 15.47 17.22 8.53
CA CYS A 43 14.69 16.02 8.27
C CYS A 43 14.07 16.03 6.87
N ILE A 44 13.94 14.84 6.30
CA ILE A 44 13.14 14.54 5.10
C ILE A 44 12.12 13.48 5.49
N ALA A 45 10.85 13.73 5.20
CA ALA A 45 9.74 12.81 5.45
C ALA A 45 9.13 12.35 4.12
N ASP A 46 8.68 11.09 4.03
CA ASP A 46 8.14 10.53 2.77
C ASP A 46 6.77 11.13 2.39
N SER A 47 6.07 11.71 3.37
CA SER A 47 4.74 12.29 3.20
C SER A 47 4.51 13.42 4.20
N GLU A 48 3.50 14.24 3.97
CA GLU A 48 3.07 15.26 4.93
C GLU A 48 2.60 14.60 6.24
N TYR A 49 1.96 13.40 6.15
CA TYR A 49 1.59 12.63 7.32
C TYR A 49 2.83 12.30 8.19
N ASN A 50 3.91 11.80 7.60
CA ASN A 50 5.17 11.50 8.29
C ASN A 50 5.83 12.76 8.86
N LYS A 51 5.75 13.89 8.16
CA LYS A 51 6.24 15.18 8.66
C LYS A 51 5.49 15.59 9.93
N GLN A 52 4.17 15.41 9.97
CA GLN A 52 3.37 15.70 11.16
C GLN A 52 3.76 14.78 12.35
N ASP A 53 4.14 13.54 12.10
CA ASP A 53 4.63 12.64 13.16
C ASP A 53 5.94 13.15 13.75
N LEU A 54 6.89 13.62 12.94
CA LEU A 54 8.13 14.23 13.42
C LEU A 54 7.85 15.49 14.24
N ILE A 55 6.93 16.34 13.81
CA ILE A 55 6.53 17.56 14.56
C ILE A 55 5.96 17.16 15.93
N LYS A 56 5.07 16.16 15.99
CA LYS A 56 4.51 15.63 17.25
C LYS A 56 5.58 15.01 18.14
N ALA A 57 6.60 14.38 17.56
CA ALA A 57 7.75 13.83 18.28
C ALA A 57 8.72 14.90 18.82
N GLY A 58 8.48 16.19 18.53
CA GLY A 58 9.23 17.32 19.10
C GLY A 58 10.34 17.88 18.21
N TYR A 59 10.44 17.48 16.94
CA TYR A 59 11.43 18.01 16.00
C TYR A 59 11.16 19.50 15.70
N LYS A 60 12.18 20.34 15.86
CA LYS A 60 12.14 21.80 15.63
C LYS A 60 12.96 22.21 14.42
N CYS A 61 13.80 21.32 13.90
CA CYS A 61 14.57 21.58 12.69
C CYS A 61 13.64 21.69 11.47
N LYS A 62 14.17 22.16 10.34
CA LYS A 62 13.44 22.16 9.08
C LYS A 62 13.13 20.73 8.66
N ILE A 63 11.87 20.48 8.25
CA ILE A 63 11.38 19.19 7.76
C ILE A 63 10.78 19.43 6.38
N ASP A 64 11.39 18.87 5.35
CA ASP A 64 10.84 18.88 4.00
C ASP A 64 10.18 17.53 3.69
N VAL A 65 9.19 17.54 2.78
CA VAL A 65 8.55 16.33 2.28
C VAL A 65 9.16 15.96 0.94
N LEU A 66 9.53 14.68 0.82
CA LEU A 66 10.03 14.10 -0.42
C LEU A 66 9.50 12.68 -0.56
N PRO A 67 8.70 12.40 -1.60
CA PRO A 67 8.23 11.03 -1.87
C PRO A 67 9.38 10.04 -2.02
N ILE A 68 9.09 8.76 -1.74
CA ILE A 68 10.07 7.67 -1.88
C ILE A 68 10.54 7.61 -3.34
N LEU A 69 11.87 7.51 -3.54
CA LEU A 69 12.49 7.31 -4.84
C LEU A 69 12.21 5.88 -5.32
N ILE A 70 11.43 5.74 -6.39
CA ILE A 70 11.02 4.44 -6.94
C ILE A 70 11.78 4.18 -8.25
N ALA A 71 12.42 3.01 -8.32
CA ALA A 71 13.11 2.55 -9.53
C ALA A 71 12.10 1.89 -10.50
N PHE A 72 11.35 2.68 -11.25
CA PHE A 72 10.34 2.18 -12.19
C PHE A 72 10.88 1.20 -13.22
N SER A 73 12.16 1.32 -13.61
CA SER A 73 12.82 0.38 -14.53
C SER A 73 12.83 -1.07 -14.01
N ASP A 74 12.71 -1.28 -12.70
CA ASP A 74 12.62 -2.61 -12.13
C ASP A 74 11.31 -3.30 -12.49
N TYR A 75 10.22 -2.54 -12.68
CA TYR A 75 8.91 -3.09 -13.05
C TYR A 75 8.81 -3.47 -14.53
N ASP A 76 9.75 -3.05 -15.38
CA ASP A 76 9.86 -3.46 -16.79
C ASP A 76 10.50 -4.84 -16.96
N LYS A 77 11.06 -5.41 -15.89
CA LYS A 77 11.63 -6.76 -15.90
C LYS A 77 10.59 -7.80 -16.27
N LYS A 78 11.06 -8.94 -16.76
CA LYS A 78 10.19 -10.06 -17.15
C LYS A 78 9.49 -10.65 -15.93
N PRO A 79 8.15 -10.77 -15.96
CA PRO A 79 7.40 -11.48 -14.93
C PRO A 79 7.69 -12.98 -14.98
N ASP A 80 7.38 -13.69 -13.90
CA ASP A 80 7.34 -15.14 -13.90
C ASP A 80 6.24 -15.64 -14.85
N ALA A 81 6.62 -16.26 -15.95
CA ALA A 81 5.68 -16.64 -17.01
C ALA A 81 4.71 -17.73 -16.57
N PRO A 82 5.10 -18.79 -15.83
CA PRO A 82 4.16 -19.78 -15.31
C PRO A 82 3.09 -19.17 -14.40
N LEU A 83 3.48 -18.29 -13.48
CA LEU A 83 2.52 -17.66 -12.55
C LEU A 83 1.61 -16.66 -13.28
N TYR A 84 2.15 -15.89 -14.22
CA TYR A 84 1.34 -15.02 -15.07
C TYR A 84 0.29 -15.81 -15.84
N GLY A 85 0.68 -16.91 -16.52
CA GLY A 85 -0.26 -17.77 -17.25
C GLY A 85 -1.33 -18.40 -16.35
N LYS A 86 -0.96 -18.74 -15.11
CA LYS A 86 -1.91 -19.26 -14.11
C LYS A 86 -2.98 -18.23 -13.73
N TYR A 87 -2.66 -16.96 -13.65
CA TYR A 87 -3.60 -15.92 -13.24
C TYR A 87 -4.24 -15.17 -14.42
N ASN A 88 -3.68 -15.26 -15.61
CA ASN A 88 -4.25 -14.71 -16.86
C ASN A 88 -5.17 -15.76 -17.53
N ASP A 89 -6.14 -16.27 -16.77
CA ASP A 89 -7.01 -17.40 -17.14
C ASP A 89 -8.49 -16.99 -17.38
N GLY A 90 -8.76 -15.68 -17.44
CA GLY A 90 -10.11 -15.14 -17.60
C GLY A 90 -10.92 -15.02 -16.30
N VAL A 91 -10.32 -15.36 -15.16
CA VAL A 91 -10.87 -15.09 -13.83
C VAL A 91 -10.52 -13.65 -13.44
N THR A 92 -11.49 -12.89 -12.92
CA THR A 92 -11.22 -11.52 -12.44
C THR A 92 -10.33 -11.53 -11.20
N ASN A 93 -9.18 -10.88 -11.28
CA ASN A 93 -8.18 -10.83 -10.20
C ASN A 93 -8.23 -9.51 -9.45
N ILE A 94 -8.60 -9.56 -8.18
CA ILE A 94 -8.44 -8.46 -7.24
C ILE A 94 -7.12 -8.68 -6.51
N ILE A 95 -6.28 -7.64 -6.42
CA ILE A 95 -4.97 -7.76 -5.78
C ILE A 95 -4.84 -6.80 -4.59
N PHE A 96 -4.12 -7.23 -3.57
CA PHE A 96 -3.48 -6.40 -2.56
C PHE A 96 -2.02 -6.82 -2.43
N THR A 97 -1.10 -5.87 -2.34
CA THR A 97 0.32 -6.13 -2.13
C THR A 97 0.81 -5.43 -0.87
N GLY A 98 1.48 -6.18 -0.01
CA GLY A 98 2.02 -5.69 1.25
C GLY A 98 2.11 -6.81 2.29
N ARG A 99 2.90 -6.60 3.34
CA ARG A 99 3.00 -7.54 4.45
C ARG A 99 1.62 -7.88 5.01
N ILE A 100 1.38 -9.15 5.29
CA ILE A 100 0.16 -9.58 5.98
C ILE A 100 0.30 -9.17 7.44
N ALA A 101 -0.34 -8.05 7.82
CA ALA A 101 -0.24 -7.47 9.15
C ALA A 101 -1.52 -6.68 9.48
N SER A 102 -1.84 -6.55 10.76
CA SER A 102 -3.13 -6.00 11.23
C SER A 102 -3.40 -4.57 10.77
N ASN A 103 -2.37 -3.72 10.70
CA ASN A 103 -2.51 -2.34 10.19
C ASN A 103 -2.84 -2.24 8.70
N LYS A 104 -2.65 -3.34 7.94
CA LYS A 104 -3.00 -3.43 6.52
C LYS A 104 -4.44 -3.87 6.27
N CYS A 105 -5.14 -4.31 7.30
CA CYS A 105 -6.58 -4.60 7.31
C CYS A 105 -7.04 -5.52 6.17
N GLN A 106 -6.29 -6.61 5.89
CA GLN A 106 -6.69 -7.58 4.87
C GLN A 106 -8.05 -8.23 5.17
N GLN A 107 -8.51 -8.24 6.43
CA GLN A 107 -9.87 -8.68 6.76
C GLN A 107 -10.92 -7.84 6.03
N ASP A 108 -10.73 -6.52 5.89
CA ASP A 108 -11.68 -5.65 5.21
C ASP A 108 -11.64 -5.86 3.69
N VAL A 109 -10.44 -6.14 3.15
CA VAL A 109 -10.26 -6.54 1.75
C VAL A 109 -11.00 -7.84 1.46
N ILE A 110 -10.84 -8.87 2.31
CA ILE A 110 -11.52 -10.17 2.17
C ILE A 110 -13.03 -10.00 2.32
N HIS A 111 -13.49 -9.15 3.24
CA HIS A 111 -14.92 -8.90 3.44
C HIS A 111 -15.55 -8.27 2.19
N ALA A 112 -14.98 -7.18 1.69
CA ALA A 112 -15.47 -6.54 0.46
C ALA A 112 -15.42 -7.47 -0.75
N PHE A 113 -14.32 -8.22 -0.91
CA PHE A 113 -14.19 -9.24 -1.96
C PHE A 113 -15.25 -10.33 -1.85
N GLY A 114 -15.53 -10.83 -0.65
CA GLY A 114 -16.56 -11.86 -0.42
C GLY A 114 -17.96 -11.39 -0.86
N LEU A 115 -18.32 -10.15 -0.57
CA LEU A 115 -19.56 -9.55 -1.04
C LEU A 115 -19.56 -9.34 -2.56
N TYR A 116 -18.43 -8.90 -3.15
CA TYR A 116 -18.27 -8.81 -4.59
C TYR A 116 -18.44 -10.17 -5.26
N GLN A 117 -17.77 -11.21 -4.77
CA GLN A 117 -17.87 -12.58 -5.30
C GLN A 117 -19.31 -13.12 -5.23
N LYS A 118 -19.99 -12.85 -4.10
CA LYS A 118 -21.35 -13.34 -3.85
C LYS A 118 -22.40 -12.66 -4.72
N TYR A 119 -22.34 -11.35 -4.88
CA TYR A 119 -23.43 -10.57 -5.47
C TYR A 119 -23.18 -10.11 -6.89
N TYR A 120 -21.91 -10.05 -7.35
CA TYR A 120 -21.56 -9.46 -8.63
C TYR A 120 -20.81 -10.40 -9.57
N ASN A 121 -19.75 -11.07 -9.12
CA ASN A 121 -18.95 -11.93 -9.99
C ASN A 121 -18.36 -13.12 -9.23
N SER A 122 -19.01 -14.28 -9.33
CA SER A 122 -18.53 -15.54 -8.73
C SER A 122 -17.25 -16.08 -9.38
N ASN A 123 -16.95 -15.65 -10.63
CA ASN A 123 -15.71 -16.00 -11.33
C ASN A 123 -14.61 -14.96 -11.03
N SER A 124 -14.26 -14.86 -9.76
CA SER A 124 -13.26 -13.92 -9.27
C SER A 124 -12.30 -14.55 -8.26
N ARG A 125 -11.17 -13.89 -8.08
CA ARG A 125 -10.06 -14.31 -7.23
C ARG A 125 -9.49 -13.11 -6.49
N LEU A 126 -9.17 -13.29 -5.20
CA LEU A 126 -8.40 -12.33 -4.41
C LEU A 126 -6.99 -12.85 -4.20
N ILE A 127 -5.98 -12.07 -4.59
CA ILE A 127 -4.57 -12.38 -4.44
C ILE A 127 -3.96 -11.43 -3.40
N LEU A 128 -3.64 -11.95 -2.23
CA LEU A 128 -2.96 -11.23 -1.15
C LEU A 128 -1.47 -11.54 -1.24
N VAL A 129 -0.72 -10.61 -1.83
CA VAL A 129 0.72 -10.76 -2.09
C VAL A 129 1.49 -10.20 -0.91
N GLY A 130 2.21 -11.08 -0.19
CA GLY A 130 3.09 -10.65 0.89
C GLY A 130 3.33 -11.70 1.96
N ASN A 131 4.38 -11.46 2.72
CA ASN A 131 4.81 -12.32 3.82
C ASN A 131 3.98 -12.02 5.10
N GLU A 132 3.69 -13.07 5.86
CA GLU A 132 3.00 -13.04 7.13
C GLU A 132 3.92 -13.15 8.36
N GLY A 133 5.24 -13.16 8.17
CA GLY A 133 6.19 -13.43 9.27
C GLY A 133 5.88 -12.66 10.55
N GLY A 134 5.60 -13.41 11.65
CA GLY A 134 5.15 -12.87 12.94
C GLY A 134 3.64 -12.54 13.02
N TYR A 135 2.86 -12.80 11.95
CA TYR A 135 1.41 -12.57 11.90
C TYR A 135 0.63 -13.83 11.47
N GLU A 136 1.16 -15.01 11.73
CA GLU A 136 0.56 -16.29 11.36
C GLU A 136 -0.85 -16.46 11.96
N THR A 137 -1.03 -16.03 13.22
CA THR A 137 -2.35 -16.05 13.89
C THR A 137 -3.35 -15.12 13.20
N TYR A 138 -2.92 -13.95 12.74
CA TYR A 138 -3.76 -13.04 11.97
C TYR A 138 -4.16 -13.65 10.63
N LYS A 139 -3.22 -14.23 9.89
CA LYS A 139 -3.49 -14.95 8.64
C LYS A 139 -4.47 -16.10 8.84
N LEU A 140 -4.26 -16.95 9.87
CA LEU A 140 -5.16 -18.05 10.18
C LEU A 140 -6.59 -17.58 10.48
N LYS A 141 -6.73 -16.46 11.20
CA LYS A 141 -8.04 -15.85 11.49
C LYS A 141 -8.74 -15.43 10.19
N MET A 142 -8.01 -14.81 9.24
CA MET A 142 -8.57 -14.41 7.95
C MET A 142 -8.94 -15.62 7.07
N GLN A 143 -8.12 -16.65 7.06
CA GLN A 143 -8.43 -17.90 6.34
C GLN A 143 -9.69 -18.58 6.90
N LYS A 144 -9.81 -18.64 8.24
CA LYS A 144 -11.00 -19.14 8.91
C LYS A 144 -12.24 -18.28 8.60
N TYR A 145 -12.10 -16.96 8.59
CA TYR A 145 -13.18 -16.04 8.22
C TYR A 145 -13.66 -16.29 6.79
N ALA A 146 -12.73 -16.41 5.83
CA ALA A 146 -13.07 -16.72 4.44
C ALA A 146 -13.81 -18.05 4.32
N GLN A 147 -13.32 -19.09 5.01
CA GLN A 147 -13.95 -20.44 5.02
C GLN A 147 -15.38 -20.40 5.59
N LEU A 148 -15.58 -19.76 6.76
CA LEU A 148 -16.88 -19.70 7.43
C LEU A 148 -17.92 -18.91 6.61
N ASN A 149 -17.48 -17.93 5.81
CA ASN A 149 -18.34 -17.12 4.95
C ASN A 149 -18.42 -17.65 3.51
N CYS A 150 -17.89 -18.86 3.24
CA CYS A 150 -17.89 -19.50 1.92
C CYS A 150 -17.23 -18.62 0.82
N ILE A 151 -16.28 -17.74 1.18
CA ILE A 151 -15.52 -16.92 0.23
C ILE A 151 -14.45 -17.80 -0.41
N LYS A 152 -14.54 -17.98 -1.73
CA LYS A 152 -13.66 -18.86 -2.49
C LYS A 152 -12.49 -18.08 -3.11
N ASN A 153 -11.45 -18.79 -3.53
CA ASN A 153 -10.33 -18.25 -4.30
C ASN A 153 -9.61 -17.07 -3.61
N VAL A 154 -9.49 -17.09 -2.28
CA VAL A 154 -8.63 -16.18 -1.52
C VAL A 154 -7.25 -16.82 -1.41
N ILE A 155 -6.26 -16.21 -2.05
CA ILE A 155 -4.89 -16.73 -2.16
C ILE A 155 -3.97 -15.86 -1.32
N PHE A 156 -3.28 -16.45 -0.37
CA PHE A 156 -2.16 -15.85 0.35
C PHE A 156 -0.88 -16.39 -0.27
N THR A 157 -0.10 -15.54 -0.93
CA THR A 157 1.10 -16.00 -1.65
C THR A 157 2.25 -16.36 -0.72
N GLY A 158 2.29 -15.77 0.48
CA GLY A 158 3.48 -15.79 1.30
C GLY A 158 4.61 -14.97 0.66
N HIS A 159 5.85 -15.25 1.06
CA HIS A 159 7.02 -14.64 0.44
C HIS A 159 7.26 -15.23 -0.96
N ILE A 160 7.22 -14.38 -1.97
CA ILE A 160 7.46 -14.75 -3.37
C ILE A 160 8.55 -13.88 -3.99
N ARG A 161 9.16 -14.35 -5.08
CA ARG A 161 10.21 -13.62 -5.79
C ARG A 161 9.65 -12.39 -6.51
N PHE A 162 10.50 -11.41 -6.77
CA PHE A 162 10.09 -10.17 -7.45
C PHE A 162 9.42 -10.42 -8.82
N ALA A 163 9.95 -11.35 -9.62
CA ALA A 163 9.32 -11.74 -10.90
C ALA A 163 7.89 -12.30 -10.74
N GLU A 164 7.61 -12.97 -9.61
CA GLU A 164 6.28 -13.48 -9.28
C GLU A 164 5.36 -12.34 -8.83
N ILE A 165 5.89 -11.33 -8.11
CA ILE A 165 5.14 -10.10 -7.78
C ILE A 165 4.73 -9.37 -9.07
N LEU A 166 5.66 -9.22 -10.03
CA LEU A 166 5.36 -8.65 -11.34
C LEU A 166 4.27 -9.42 -12.08
N ALA A 167 4.28 -10.75 -12.00
CA ALA A 167 3.23 -11.59 -12.60
C ALA A 167 1.86 -11.32 -11.98
N CYS A 168 1.80 -11.17 -10.64
CA CYS A 168 0.55 -10.83 -9.94
C CYS A 168 0.02 -9.45 -10.36
N TYR A 169 0.87 -8.42 -10.42
CA TYR A 169 0.46 -7.09 -10.87
C TYR A 169 -0.03 -7.11 -12.33
N LYS A 170 0.71 -7.77 -13.25
CA LYS A 170 0.34 -7.83 -14.66
C LYS A 170 -0.95 -8.59 -14.95
N ALA A 171 -1.35 -9.51 -14.06
CA ALA A 171 -2.60 -10.26 -14.17
C ALA A 171 -3.77 -9.61 -13.40
N ALA A 172 -3.55 -8.53 -12.69
CA ALA A 172 -4.56 -7.91 -11.83
C ALA A 172 -5.52 -6.99 -12.62
N ASP A 173 -6.80 -7.01 -12.24
CA ASP A 173 -7.86 -6.18 -12.80
C ASP A 173 -8.23 -5.00 -11.90
N LEU A 174 -8.01 -5.15 -10.57
CA LEU A 174 -8.30 -4.11 -9.57
C LEU A 174 -7.34 -4.25 -8.38
N PHE A 175 -6.85 -3.13 -7.87
CA PHE A 175 -6.10 -3.05 -6.62
C PHE A 175 -7.01 -2.51 -5.50
N LEU A 176 -7.12 -3.26 -4.40
CA LEU A 176 -7.94 -2.89 -3.25
C LEU A 176 -7.09 -2.75 -2.00
N CYS A 177 -6.98 -1.53 -1.45
CA CYS A 177 -6.22 -1.21 -0.25
C CYS A 177 -7.12 -0.72 0.87
N MET A 178 -7.15 -1.42 2.01
CA MET A 178 -7.92 -1.04 3.19
C MET A 178 -7.02 -0.72 4.40
N SER A 179 -5.74 -0.40 4.15
CA SER A 179 -4.77 -0.09 5.20
C SER A 179 -5.25 1.06 6.09
N GLU A 180 -5.06 0.94 7.39
CA GLU A 180 -5.32 2.01 8.37
C GLU A 180 -4.09 2.85 8.67
N HIS A 181 -2.91 2.32 8.35
CA HIS A 181 -1.67 3.04 8.59
C HIS A 181 -0.61 2.74 7.53
N GLU A 182 -0.15 3.81 6.88
CA GLU A 182 0.91 3.84 5.87
C GLU A 182 1.74 5.12 6.03
N GLY A 183 3.05 5.02 5.87
CA GLY A 183 3.92 6.19 5.79
C GLY A 183 3.96 6.82 4.40
N PHE A 184 3.77 5.99 3.34
CA PHE A 184 3.71 6.41 1.94
C PHE A 184 2.78 5.50 1.13
N CYS A 185 2.91 4.18 1.27
CA CYS A 185 2.18 3.16 0.52
C CYS A 185 2.67 2.98 -0.93
N VAL A 186 3.92 2.55 -1.10
CA VAL A 186 4.52 2.21 -2.42
C VAL A 186 3.60 1.35 -3.30
N PRO A 187 2.86 0.33 -2.78
CA PRO A 187 1.97 -0.50 -3.59
C PRO A 187 0.90 0.26 -4.37
N LEU A 188 0.50 1.46 -3.94
CA LEU A 188 -0.42 2.30 -4.72
C LEU A 188 0.25 2.83 -5.99
N VAL A 189 1.53 3.25 -5.87
CA VAL A 189 2.31 3.72 -7.00
C VAL A 189 2.60 2.58 -7.97
N GLU A 190 2.89 1.38 -7.44
CA GLU A 190 3.05 0.16 -8.24
C GLU A 190 1.76 -0.16 -9.02
N ALA A 191 0.61 -0.16 -8.37
CA ALA A 191 -0.68 -0.40 -9.02
C ALA A 191 -0.96 0.63 -10.13
N MET A 192 -0.66 1.91 -9.88
CA MET A 192 -0.78 2.97 -10.89
C MET A 192 0.16 2.73 -12.08
N TYR A 193 1.42 2.32 -11.83
CA TYR A 193 2.39 2.00 -12.87
C TYR A 193 1.90 0.87 -13.79
N PHE A 194 1.32 -0.18 -13.21
CA PHE A 194 0.71 -1.30 -13.96
C PHE A 194 -0.68 -0.97 -14.53
N LYS A 195 -1.16 0.29 -14.41
CA LYS A 195 -2.45 0.75 -14.93
C LYS A 195 -3.63 -0.05 -14.38
N ILE A 196 -3.54 -0.45 -13.12
CA ILE A 196 -4.58 -1.17 -12.41
C ILE A 196 -5.45 -0.14 -11.70
N PRO A 197 -6.78 -0.09 -11.94
CA PRO A 197 -7.66 0.77 -11.17
C PRO A 197 -7.52 0.52 -9.68
N VAL A 198 -7.45 1.59 -8.88
CA VAL A 198 -7.24 1.54 -7.43
C VAL A 198 -8.47 2.01 -6.68
N ILE A 199 -8.89 1.22 -5.69
CA ILE A 199 -9.76 1.64 -4.59
C ILE A 199 -8.93 1.59 -3.31
N ALA A 200 -8.91 2.67 -2.53
CA ALA A 200 -8.16 2.69 -1.28
C ALA A 200 -8.92 3.41 -0.17
N TYR A 201 -8.78 2.93 1.07
CA TYR A 201 -9.29 3.62 2.25
C TYR A 201 -8.42 4.84 2.56
N ASN A 202 -9.07 5.99 2.75
CA ASN A 202 -8.41 7.27 2.99
C ASN A 202 -7.90 7.36 4.43
N SER A 203 -6.70 6.85 4.69
CA SER A 203 -6.06 6.83 6.00
C SER A 203 -4.61 7.30 5.89
N SER A 204 -4.09 7.93 6.94
CA SER A 204 -2.66 8.30 7.03
C SER A 204 -2.14 8.93 5.73
N ALA A 205 -1.06 8.41 5.12
CA ALA A 205 -0.51 8.91 3.86
C ALA A 205 -1.20 8.35 2.59
N VAL A 206 -2.18 7.44 2.70
CA VAL A 206 -2.84 6.80 1.53
C VAL A 206 -3.45 7.82 0.58
N GLY A 207 -4.23 8.78 1.13
CA GLY A 207 -4.88 9.82 0.33
C GLY A 207 -3.87 10.74 -0.36
N GLU A 208 -2.80 11.10 0.34
CA GLU A 208 -1.71 11.92 -0.21
C GLU A 208 -1.00 11.20 -1.36
N THR A 209 -0.66 9.92 -1.19
CA THR A 209 0.04 9.14 -2.21
C THR A 209 -0.84 8.88 -3.43
N LEU A 210 -2.10 8.48 -3.24
CA LEU A 210 -3.00 8.17 -4.34
C LEU A 210 -3.43 9.43 -5.12
N GLY A 211 -3.68 10.54 -4.43
CA GLY A 211 -4.19 11.76 -5.04
C GLY A 211 -5.45 11.49 -5.87
N LYS A 212 -5.44 11.87 -7.15
CA LYS A 212 -6.53 11.61 -8.11
C LYS A 212 -6.37 10.28 -8.86
N GLY A 213 -5.31 9.50 -8.59
CA GLY A 213 -4.98 8.26 -9.30
C GLY A 213 -5.87 7.05 -8.96
N GLY A 214 -6.93 7.23 -8.18
CA GLY A 214 -7.86 6.16 -7.82
C GLY A 214 -9.09 6.71 -7.12
N ILE A 215 -9.83 5.81 -6.45
CA ILE A 215 -11.01 6.17 -5.68
C ILE A 215 -10.69 5.99 -4.19
N LEU A 216 -10.83 7.08 -3.44
CA LEU A 216 -10.66 7.10 -1.99
C LEU A 216 -12.00 6.86 -1.28
N LEU A 217 -12.00 5.92 -0.36
CA LEU A 217 -13.12 5.62 0.53
C LEU A 217 -12.90 6.34 1.86
N ASN A 218 -13.86 7.11 2.33
CA ASN A 218 -13.80 7.75 3.64
C ASN A 218 -14.39 6.85 4.75
N GLU A 219 -15.09 5.79 4.37
CA GLU A 219 -15.66 4.80 5.28
C GLU A 219 -15.40 3.38 4.76
N LYS A 220 -15.26 2.42 5.66
CA LYS A 220 -15.06 1.01 5.33
C LYS A 220 -16.42 0.29 5.27
N ASN A 221 -17.24 0.64 4.28
CA ASN A 221 -18.47 -0.06 3.98
C ASN A 221 -18.21 -1.16 2.94
N ALA A 222 -18.17 -2.41 3.36
CA ALA A 222 -17.83 -3.53 2.49
C ALA A 222 -18.84 -3.74 1.34
N LEU A 223 -20.13 -3.45 1.54
CA LEU A 223 -21.15 -3.60 0.50
C LEU A 223 -21.01 -2.51 -0.58
N GLU A 224 -20.83 -1.27 -0.17
CA GLU A 224 -20.55 -0.17 -1.11
C GLU A 224 -19.23 -0.36 -1.85
N THR A 225 -18.21 -0.85 -1.16
CA THR A 225 -16.93 -1.20 -1.79
C THR A 225 -17.10 -2.28 -2.85
N ALA A 226 -17.87 -3.34 -2.57
CA ALA A 226 -18.16 -4.40 -3.53
C ALA A 226 -18.94 -3.88 -4.75
N ALA A 227 -19.92 -3.00 -4.56
CA ALA A 227 -20.65 -2.35 -5.65
C ALA A 227 -19.73 -1.47 -6.51
N LEU A 228 -18.81 -0.73 -5.87
CA LEU A 228 -17.84 0.11 -6.55
C LEU A 228 -16.83 -0.72 -7.36
N MET A 229 -16.36 -1.85 -6.82
CA MET A 229 -15.52 -2.81 -7.55
C MET A 229 -16.21 -3.26 -8.83
N ASP A 230 -17.48 -3.69 -8.76
CA ASP A 230 -18.27 -4.11 -9.91
C ASP A 230 -18.42 -3.00 -10.95
N LYS A 231 -18.76 -1.79 -10.50
CA LYS A 231 -18.90 -0.62 -11.37
C LYS A 231 -17.60 -0.33 -12.12
N ILE A 232 -16.46 -0.30 -11.43
CA ILE A 232 -15.17 -0.02 -12.06
C ILE A 232 -14.81 -1.12 -13.05
N LEU A 233 -14.99 -2.38 -12.70
CA LEU A 233 -14.61 -3.52 -13.54
C LEU A 233 -15.46 -3.64 -14.81
N LYS A 234 -16.72 -3.18 -14.79
CA LYS A 234 -17.63 -3.18 -15.94
C LYS A 234 -17.55 -1.93 -16.80
N ASP A 235 -17.28 -0.77 -16.19
CA ASP A 235 -17.28 0.53 -16.90
C ASP A 235 -15.89 0.85 -17.47
N LYS A 236 -15.67 0.51 -18.73
CA LYS A 236 -14.42 0.80 -19.45
C LYS A 236 -14.13 2.31 -19.59
N GLY A 237 -15.17 3.15 -19.60
CA GLY A 237 -15.01 4.60 -19.61
C GLY A 237 -14.44 5.12 -18.30
N LEU A 238 -14.98 4.62 -17.17
CA LEU A 238 -14.48 4.92 -15.82
C LEU A 238 -13.04 4.42 -15.64
N GLN A 239 -12.73 3.19 -16.06
CA GLN A 239 -11.36 2.66 -16.03
C GLN A 239 -10.38 3.58 -16.77
N LYS A 240 -10.71 4.00 -17.99
CA LYS A 240 -9.86 4.91 -18.77
C LYS A 240 -9.61 6.23 -18.06
N LYS A 241 -10.63 6.81 -17.41
CA LYS A 241 -10.47 8.05 -16.62
C LYS A 241 -9.55 7.85 -15.42
N ILE A 242 -9.74 6.76 -14.67
CA ILE A 242 -8.86 6.42 -13.54
C ILE A 242 -7.43 6.27 -14.02
N ILE A 243 -7.18 5.52 -15.10
CA ILE A 243 -5.83 5.29 -15.63
C ILE A 243 -5.20 6.59 -16.15
N ALA A 244 -5.98 7.47 -16.78
CA ALA A 244 -5.48 8.78 -17.18
C ALA A 244 -4.98 9.60 -15.98
N ASN A 245 -5.77 9.68 -14.91
CA ASN A 245 -5.38 10.33 -13.67
C ASN A 245 -4.16 9.67 -13.00
N GLN A 246 -4.05 8.32 -13.11
CA GLN A 246 -2.87 7.58 -12.62
C GLN A 246 -1.60 7.99 -13.36
N ASN A 247 -1.66 8.13 -14.69
CA ASN A 247 -0.52 8.56 -15.48
C ASN A 247 -0.08 9.98 -15.09
N GLU A 248 -1.02 10.91 -14.89
CA GLU A 248 -0.70 12.26 -14.38
C GLU A 248 -0.07 12.21 -12.99
N ARG A 249 -0.60 11.38 -12.09
CA ARG A 249 -0.07 11.23 -10.73
C ARG A 249 1.33 10.60 -10.69
N LEU A 250 1.62 9.65 -11.57
CA LEU A 250 2.94 9.02 -11.69
C LEU A 250 4.04 10.02 -12.07
N ASP A 251 3.71 11.09 -12.78
CA ASP A 251 4.67 12.16 -13.10
C ASP A 251 5.22 12.86 -11.87
N ASP A 252 4.46 12.88 -10.76
CA ASP A 252 4.92 13.44 -9.48
C ASP A 252 5.98 12.55 -8.82
N PHE A 253 6.02 11.26 -9.15
CA PHE A 253 6.96 10.27 -8.65
C PHE A 253 8.08 9.94 -9.64
N ALA A 254 8.19 10.68 -10.76
CA ALA A 254 9.22 10.44 -11.76
C ALA A 254 10.62 10.48 -11.12
N HIS A 255 11.39 9.42 -11.35
CA HIS A 255 12.71 9.20 -10.73
C HIS A 255 13.60 10.43 -10.78
N ASP A 256 13.72 11.05 -11.97
CA ASP A 256 14.59 12.20 -12.16
C ASP A 256 14.11 13.43 -11.38
N LYS A 257 12.80 13.64 -11.26
CA LYS A 257 12.22 14.73 -10.46
C LYS A 257 12.53 14.55 -8.97
N ILE A 258 12.29 13.34 -8.44
CA ILE A 258 12.56 13.05 -7.03
C ILE A 258 14.06 13.14 -6.73
N LEU A 259 14.91 12.60 -7.58
CA LEU A 259 16.37 12.65 -7.43
C LEU A 259 16.89 14.09 -7.52
N ALA A 260 16.40 14.90 -8.47
CA ALA A 260 16.75 16.30 -8.58
C ALA A 260 16.35 17.08 -7.31
N ARG A 261 15.12 16.87 -6.82
CA ARG A 261 14.65 17.53 -5.60
C ARG A 261 15.44 17.08 -4.36
N PHE A 262 15.77 15.81 -4.24
CA PHE A 262 16.63 15.31 -3.16
C PHE A 262 17.98 16.02 -3.13
N ASN A 263 18.64 16.13 -4.28
CA ASN A 263 19.94 16.80 -4.41
C ASN A 263 19.84 18.30 -4.08
N GLU A 264 18.75 18.98 -4.50
CA GLU A 264 18.48 20.38 -4.16
C GLU A 264 18.32 20.55 -2.64
N LEU A 265 17.49 19.72 -2.01
CA LEU A 265 17.27 19.75 -0.55
C LEU A 265 18.57 19.56 0.24
N LEU A 266 19.45 18.65 -0.21
CA LEU A 266 20.75 18.47 0.43
C LEU A 266 21.66 19.69 0.26
N ARG A 267 21.70 20.31 -0.92
CA ARG A 267 22.49 21.53 -1.14
C ARG A 267 22.00 22.69 -0.30
N GLU A 268 20.70 22.88 -0.22
CA GLU A 268 20.09 23.99 0.54
C GLU A 268 20.27 23.86 2.07
N ASN A 269 20.21 22.64 2.60
CA ASN A 269 20.06 22.43 4.03
C ASN A 269 21.25 21.73 4.70
N VAL A 270 22.14 21.07 3.94
CA VAL A 270 23.21 20.22 4.49
C VAL A 270 24.58 20.71 4.08
N LEU A 271 24.81 20.94 2.80
CA LEU A 271 26.09 21.39 2.22
C LEU A 271 26.26 22.89 2.38
#